data_c53bfd3753ede5c7fed3f61348aaf5d5
#
_entry.id   c53bfd3753ede5c7fed3f61348aaf5d5
#
_cell.length_a   1.000
_cell.length_b   1.000
_cell.length_c   1.000
_cell.angle_alpha   90.00
_cell.angle_beta   90.00
_cell.angle_gamma   90.00
#
_symmetry.space_group_name_H-M   'P 1'
#
loop_
_entity.id
_entity.type
_entity.pdbx_description
1 polymer ?
#
loop_
_entity_poly.entity_id
_entity_poly.type
_entity_poly.pdbx_seq_one_letter_code
_entity_poly.pdbx_strand_id
1 'polypeptide(L)'
;MRGGARAALEAKALQLRGGPTSEKAPQGKNQYGWVMASGKADVFLTYCTNAILAHKEVASLQIVQIPPELNVAADYGMIVLKDAPMPATLLVHFILGQEGQSILVKHGFGPGNGVRY
;
A
#
# COMPACT_ATOMS: atom_id res chain seq x y z
N MET A 1 -9.61 7.63 28.23
CA MET A 1 -10.39 6.48 27.66
C MET A 1 -9.80 5.85 26.37
N ARG A 2 -8.53 6.10 25.99
CA ARG A 2 -7.93 5.55 24.75
C ARG A 2 -6.99 4.35 24.96
N GLY A 3 -6.55 4.05 26.16
CA GLY A 3 -5.60 2.95 26.44
C GLY A 3 -6.20 1.54 26.36
N GLY A 4 -7.46 1.37 26.70
CA GLY A 4 -8.12 0.06 26.66
C GLY A 4 -8.45 -0.46 25.27
N ALA A 5 -8.72 0.44 24.31
CA ALA A 5 -9.01 0.09 22.92
C ALA A 5 -7.76 -0.46 22.20
N ARG A 6 -6.58 0.10 22.48
CA ARG A 6 -5.30 -0.36 21.91
C ARG A 6 -5.00 -1.80 22.31
N ALA A 7 -5.01 -2.12 23.60
CA ALA A 7 -4.73 -3.44 24.09
C ALA A 7 -5.72 -4.49 23.54
N ALA A 8 -7.00 -4.13 23.42
CA ALA A 8 -8.03 -5.01 22.86
C ALA A 8 -7.81 -5.26 21.34
N LEU A 9 -7.38 -4.25 20.60
CA LEU A 9 -7.05 -4.39 19.18
C LEU A 9 -5.78 -5.21 18.97
N GLU A 10 -4.72 -4.94 19.75
CA GLU A 10 -3.47 -5.70 19.70
C GLU A 10 -3.68 -7.19 20.01
N ALA A 11 -4.55 -7.51 20.98
CA ALA A 11 -4.89 -8.88 21.31
C ALA A 11 -5.66 -9.64 20.20
N LYS A 12 -6.38 -8.91 19.34
CA LYS A 12 -7.16 -9.47 18.23
C LYS A 12 -6.43 -9.43 16.90
N ALA A 13 -5.41 -8.58 16.77
CA ALA A 13 -4.71 -8.37 15.52
C ALA A 13 -4.01 -9.65 15.06
N LEU A 14 -4.24 -10.03 13.81
CA LEU A 14 -3.62 -11.18 13.16
C LEU A 14 -2.59 -10.70 12.14
N GLN A 15 -1.42 -11.33 12.10
CA GLN A 15 -0.43 -11.08 11.08
C GLN A 15 -0.64 -12.00 9.87
N LEU A 16 -1.66 -11.72 9.07
CA LEU A 16 -2.05 -12.54 7.92
C LEU A 16 -1.17 -12.34 6.69
N ARG A 17 -0.30 -11.31 6.70
CA ARG A 17 0.65 -11.01 5.63
C ARG A 17 1.99 -10.55 6.20
N GLY A 18 3.09 -10.99 5.56
CA GLY A 18 4.44 -10.58 5.92
C GLY A 18 5.05 -11.31 7.12
N GLY A 19 4.30 -12.18 7.79
CA GLY A 19 4.81 -13.05 8.85
C GLY A 19 5.38 -14.36 8.30
N PRO A 20 6.21 -15.05 9.09
CA PRO A 20 6.82 -16.33 8.69
C PRO A 20 5.80 -17.45 8.44
N THR A 21 4.64 -17.36 9.09
CA THR A 21 3.55 -18.34 8.99
C THR A 21 2.40 -17.85 8.11
N SER A 22 2.55 -16.69 7.43
CA SER A 22 1.49 -16.15 6.58
C SER A 22 1.25 -17.05 5.37
N GLU A 23 0.01 -17.48 5.20
CA GLU A 23 -0.39 -18.26 4.04
C GLU A 23 -0.27 -17.42 2.75
N LYS A 24 0.09 -18.07 1.66
CA LYS A 24 0.15 -17.45 0.35
C LYS A 24 -1.16 -17.65 -0.39
N ALA A 25 -1.62 -16.61 -1.09
CA ALA A 25 -2.73 -16.75 -2.00
C ALA A 25 -2.40 -17.76 -3.12
N PRO A 26 -3.40 -18.43 -3.69
CA PRO A 26 -3.22 -19.23 -4.89
C PRO A 26 -2.57 -18.42 -6.02
N GLN A 27 -1.90 -19.10 -6.94
CA GLN A 27 -1.25 -18.45 -8.07
C GLN A 27 -2.25 -17.58 -8.87
N GLY A 28 -1.86 -16.37 -9.22
CA GLY A 28 -2.68 -15.42 -9.96
C GLY A 28 -3.72 -14.67 -9.13
N LYS A 29 -3.81 -14.91 -7.82
CA LYS A 29 -4.71 -14.19 -6.92
C LYS A 29 -4.00 -13.08 -6.15
N ASN A 30 -4.71 -11.95 -5.96
CA ASN A 30 -4.24 -10.90 -5.08
C ASN A 30 -4.25 -11.38 -3.62
N GLN A 31 -3.13 -11.24 -2.93
CA GLN A 31 -2.97 -11.73 -1.56
C GLN A 31 -3.99 -11.13 -0.59
N TYR A 32 -4.23 -9.83 -0.67
CA TYR A 32 -5.15 -9.12 0.24
C TYR A 32 -6.61 -9.42 -0.10
N GLY A 33 -6.95 -9.43 -1.39
CA GLY A 33 -8.28 -9.82 -1.87
C GLY A 33 -8.63 -11.24 -1.46
N TRP A 34 -7.68 -12.17 -1.60
CA TRP A 34 -7.88 -13.57 -1.20
C TRP A 34 -8.09 -13.73 0.30
N VAL A 35 -7.28 -13.07 1.14
CA VAL A 35 -7.44 -13.12 2.61
C VAL A 35 -8.82 -12.66 3.01
N MET A 36 -9.28 -11.54 2.48
CA MET A 36 -10.60 -10.98 2.80
C MET A 36 -11.73 -11.85 2.26
N ALA A 37 -11.65 -12.30 1.02
CA ALA A 37 -12.67 -13.16 0.40
C ALA A 37 -12.80 -14.53 1.06
N SER A 38 -11.72 -15.04 1.70
CA SER A 38 -11.74 -16.29 2.44
C SER A 38 -12.27 -16.17 3.88
N GLY A 39 -12.72 -14.98 4.29
CA GLY A 39 -13.28 -14.74 5.61
C GLY A 39 -12.28 -14.83 6.77
N LYS A 40 -10.98 -14.70 6.48
CA LYS A 40 -9.91 -14.76 7.49
C LYS A 40 -9.82 -13.50 8.34
N ALA A 41 -10.38 -12.39 7.85
CA ALA A 41 -10.48 -11.13 8.56
C ALA A 41 -11.70 -10.34 8.09
N ASP A 42 -12.32 -9.59 8.99
CA ASP A 42 -13.41 -8.66 8.68
C ASP A 42 -12.86 -7.29 8.25
N VAL A 43 -11.68 -6.93 8.74
CA VAL A 43 -10.97 -5.68 8.45
C VAL A 43 -9.52 -5.99 8.19
N PHE A 44 -8.96 -5.44 7.13
CA PHE A 44 -7.52 -5.55 6.81
C PHE A 44 -6.90 -4.15 6.71
N LEU A 45 -5.94 -3.87 7.57
CA LEU A 45 -5.18 -2.62 7.55
C LEU A 45 -4.00 -2.76 6.59
N THR A 46 -3.97 -1.97 5.53
CA THR A 46 -2.93 -2.05 4.50
C THR A 46 -2.71 -0.71 3.79
N TYR A 47 -1.73 -0.62 2.90
CA TYR A 47 -1.53 0.55 2.05
C TYR A 47 -2.65 0.71 1.02
N CYS A 48 -2.98 1.95 0.65
CA CYS A 48 -4.00 2.24 -0.36
C CYS A 48 -3.76 1.53 -1.70
N THR A 49 -2.50 1.40 -2.11
CA THR A 49 -2.11 0.65 -3.32
C THR A 49 -2.59 -0.80 -3.29
N ASN A 50 -2.41 -1.48 -2.16
CA ASN A 50 -2.85 -2.85 -1.97
C ASN A 50 -4.39 -2.95 -1.87
N ALA A 51 -5.03 -2.01 -1.19
CA ALA A 51 -6.49 -1.96 -1.07
C ALA A 51 -7.16 -1.79 -2.44
N ILE A 52 -6.64 -0.92 -3.31
CA ILE A 52 -7.13 -0.72 -4.67
C ILE A 52 -6.98 -2.00 -5.50
N LEU A 53 -5.84 -2.68 -5.43
CA LEU A 53 -5.62 -3.93 -6.16
C LEU A 53 -6.54 -5.05 -5.66
N ALA A 54 -6.75 -5.16 -4.35
CA ALA A 54 -7.67 -6.11 -3.76
C ALA A 54 -9.12 -5.86 -4.19
N HIS A 55 -9.56 -4.60 -4.17
CA HIS A 55 -10.90 -4.21 -4.61
C HIS A 55 -11.14 -4.46 -6.10
N LYS A 56 -10.13 -4.27 -6.96
CA LYS A 56 -10.24 -4.60 -8.40
C LYS A 56 -10.52 -6.09 -8.63
N GLU A 57 -9.98 -6.97 -7.81
CA GLU A 57 -10.22 -8.41 -7.92
C GLU A 57 -11.49 -8.85 -7.20
N VAL A 58 -11.78 -8.26 -6.04
CA VAL A 58 -12.92 -8.58 -5.19
C VAL A 58 -13.77 -7.32 -4.98
N ALA A 59 -14.67 -7.07 -5.91
CA ALA A 59 -15.47 -5.83 -5.97
C ALA A 59 -16.42 -5.61 -4.76
N SER A 60 -16.69 -6.66 -3.99
CA SER A 60 -17.50 -6.56 -2.76
C SER A 60 -16.73 -5.97 -1.57
N LEU A 61 -15.41 -5.83 -1.66
CA LEU A 61 -14.62 -5.19 -0.62
C LEU A 61 -14.89 -3.68 -0.58
N GLN A 62 -14.90 -3.13 0.62
CA GLN A 62 -15.05 -1.70 0.86
C GLN A 62 -13.72 -1.09 1.29
N ILE A 63 -13.29 -0.02 0.62
CA ILE A 63 -12.10 0.74 1.02
C ILE A 63 -12.55 1.86 1.95
N VAL A 64 -12.10 1.79 3.21
CA VAL A 64 -12.34 2.83 4.22
C VAL A 64 -11.06 3.66 4.38
N GLN A 65 -11.16 4.95 4.10
CA GLN A 65 -10.03 5.87 4.28
C GLN A 65 -9.79 6.15 5.77
N ILE A 66 -8.53 6.07 6.17
CA ILE A 66 -8.13 6.45 7.53
C ILE A 66 -8.02 7.98 7.58
N PRO A 67 -8.61 8.64 8.59
CA PRO A 67 -8.48 10.07 8.77
C PRO A 67 -7.00 10.51 8.79
N PRO A 68 -6.65 11.65 8.17
CA PRO A 68 -5.25 12.10 8.05
C PRO A 68 -4.49 12.14 9.37
N GLU A 69 -5.15 12.50 10.47
CA GLU A 69 -4.56 12.57 11.81
C GLU A 69 -4.21 11.20 12.42
N LEU A 70 -4.76 10.12 11.86
CA LEU A 70 -4.48 8.74 12.28
C LEU A 70 -3.67 7.96 11.23
N ASN A 71 -3.48 8.55 10.04
CA ASN A 71 -2.79 7.90 8.95
C ASN A 71 -1.28 7.98 9.11
N VAL A 72 -0.60 6.85 8.95
CA VAL A 72 0.86 6.78 8.89
C VAL A 72 1.24 6.44 7.45
N ALA A 73 1.71 7.44 6.72
CA ALA A 73 2.17 7.26 5.36
C ALA A 73 3.59 6.69 5.30
N ALA A 74 3.91 6.00 4.21
CA ALA A 74 5.27 5.62 3.87
C ALA A 74 5.79 6.54 2.75
N ASP A 75 6.92 7.19 3.00
CA ASP A 75 7.62 7.96 1.99
C ASP A 75 8.48 7.04 1.13
N TYR A 76 8.36 7.18 -0.18
CA TYR A 76 9.16 6.47 -1.16
C TYR A 76 10.18 7.41 -1.77
N GLY A 77 11.42 6.95 -1.85
CA GLY A 77 12.52 7.69 -2.48
C GLY A 77 13.16 6.90 -3.61
N MET A 78 13.84 7.60 -4.51
CA MET A 78 14.65 7.01 -5.57
C MET A 78 16.08 7.50 -5.47
N ILE A 79 17.02 6.63 -5.80
CA ILE A 79 18.44 6.96 -5.92
C ILE A 79 18.91 6.58 -7.33
N VAL A 80 19.60 7.50 -8.00
CA VAL A 80 20.27 7.25 -9.28
C VAL A 80 21.76 7.16 -9.01
N LEU A 81 22.39 6.10 -9.48
CA LEU A 81 23.84 5.96 -9.38
C LEU A 81 24.54 7.01 -10.23
N LYS A 82 25.73 7.47 -9.80
CA LYS A 82 26.49 8.51 -10.49
C LYS A 82 26.79 8.16 -11.96
N ASP A 83 27.07 6.89 -12.21
CA ASP A 83 27.43 6.38 -13.54
C ASP A 83 26.24 5.66 -14.22
N ALA A 84 25.02 5.96 -13.81
CA ALA A 84 23.82 5.37 -14.41
C ALA A 84 23.69 5.83 -15.87
N PRO A 85 23.26 4.93 -16.78
CA PRO A 85 23.05 5.29 -18.17
C PRO A 85 21.92 6.32 -18.33
N MET A 86 22.00 7.16 -19.37
CA MET A 86 21.02 8.22 -19.66
C MET A 86 19.55 7.77 -19.53
N PRO A 87 19.12 6.56 -19.99
CA PRO A 87 17.75 6.11 -19.82
C PRO A 87 17.27 6.04 -18.36
N ALA A 88 18.16 5.77 -17.41
CA ALA A 88 17.79 5.75 -15.97
C ALA A 88 17.42 7.16 -15.49
N THR A 89 18.17 8.18 -15.90
CA THR A 89 17.88 9.58 -15.59
C THR A 89 16.56 10.03 -16.22
N LEU A 90 16.31 9.66 -17.48
CA LEU A 90 15.06 9.95 -18.16
C LEU A 90 13.85 9.30 -17.47
N LEU A 91 14.00 8.06 -17.00
CA LEU A 91 12.94 7.38 -16.24
C LEU A 91 12.63 8.11 -14.94
N VAL A 92 13.64 8.59 -14.22
CA VAL A 92 13.43 9.38 -12.98
C VAL A 92 12.67 10.67 -13.29
N HIS A 93 13.06 11.40 -14.32
CA HIS A 93 12.35 12.61 -14.74
C HIS A 93 10.89 12.31 -15.15
N PHE A 94 10.65 11.21 -15.83
CA PHE A 94 9.30 10.77 -16.16
C PHE A 94 8.48 10.48 -14.90
N ILE A 95 9.01 9.69 -13.95
CA ILE A 95 8.31 9.34 -12.70
C ILE A 95 8.00 10.60 -11.89
N LEU A 96 8.91 11.56 -11.80
CA LEU A 96 8.73 12.83 -11.07
C LEU A 96 7.87 13.85 -11.84
N GLY A 97 7.72 13.66 -13.13
CA GLY A 97 6.91 14.53 -13.99
C GLY A 97 5.41 14.32 -13.80
N GLN A 98 4.62 15.25 -14.33
CA GLN A 98 3.17 15.27 -14.18
C GLN A 98 2.50 13.96 -14.65
N GLU A 99 2.95 13.40 -15.76
CA GLU A 99 2.40 12.15 -16.30
C GLU A 99 2.67 10.96 -15.37
N GLY A 100 3.92 10.78 -14.95
CA GLY A 100 4.30 9.73 -14.00
C GLY A 100 3.57 9.85 -12.66
N GLN A 101 3.46 11.06 -12.11
CA GLN A 101 2.71 11.33 -10.88
C GLN A 101 1.21 11.01 -11.05
N SER A 102 0.61 11.34 -12.19
CA SER A 102 -0.79 11.00 -12.49
C SER A 102 -1.01 9.49 -12.53
N ILE A 103 -0.06 8.74 -13.08
CA ILE A 103 -0.11 7.28 -13.08
C ILE A 103 -0.02 6.73 -11.65
N LEU A 104 0.91 7.22 -10.84
CA LEU A 104 1.07 6.79 -9.46
C LEU A 104 -0.19 7.03 -8.63
N VAL A 105 -0.82 8.20 -8.76
CA VAL A 105 -2.08 8.52 -8.07
C VAL A 105 -3.20 7.56 -8.46
N LYS A 106 -3.33 7.18 -9.73
CA LYS A 106 -4.30 6.17 -10.19
C LYS A 106 -4.10 4.80 -9.54
N HIS A 107 -2.88 4.51 -9.10
CA HIS A 107 -2.54 3.27 -8.41
C HIS A 107 -2.55 3.38 -6.88
N GLY A 108 -3.03 4.51 -6.32
CA GLY A 108 -3.22 4.70 -4.88
C GLY A 108 -2.02 5.26 -4.14
N PHE A 109 -1.01 5.75 -4.85
CA PHE A 109 0.04 6.55 -4.23
C PHE A 109 -0.46 7.97 -3.97
N GLY A 110 0.02 8.59 -2.90
CA GLY A 110 -0.15 10.01 -2.69
C GLY A 110 0.67 10.83 -3.70
N PRO A 111 0.32 12.12 -3.93
CA PRO A 111 1.15 12.99 -4.76
C PRO A 111 2.54 13.16 -4.14
N GLY A 112 3.56 13.11 -4.97
CA GLY A 112 4.94 13.34 -4.55
C GLY A 112 5.13 14.78 -4.05
N ASN A 113 5.79 14.94 -2.90
CA ASN A 113 6.05 16.26 -2.29
C ASN A 113 7.25 17.00 -2.93
N GLY A 114 7.62 16.65 -4.15
CA GLY A 114 8.79 17.19 -4.83
C GLY A 114 10.11 16.59 -4.35
N VAL A 115 11.19 16.97 -5.04
CA VAL A 115 12.55 16.53 -4.71
C VAL A 115 13.00 17.23 -3.43
N ARG A 116 13.22 16.49 -2.35
CA ARG A 116 13.95 16.98 -1.18
C ARG A 116 15.40 16.54 -1.35
N TYR A 117 16.28 17.52 -1.51
CA TYR A 117 17.73 17.30 -1.48
C TYR A 117 18.23 17.34 -0.04
#